data_a03b12fb2a867492f1ab9a382295ab79
#
_entry.id   a03b12fb2a867492f1ab9a382295ab79
#
_cell.length_a   1.000
_cell.length_b   1.000
_cell.length_c   1.000
_cell.angle_alpha   90.00
_cell.angle_beta   90.00
_cell.angle_gamma   90.00
#
_symmetry.space_group_name_H-M   'P 1'
#
loop_
_entity.id
_entity.type
_entity.pdbx_description
1 polymer ?
#
loop_
_entity_poly.entity_id
_entity_poly.type
_entity_poly.pdbx_seq_one_letter_code
_entity_poly.pdbx_strand_id
1 'polypeptide(L)'
;MDVVLKTENGRFNFRVCGIIMNGGKLLAMHDENSPYYYLPGGRVKLHERVEDAILRELKEELDISAEIIRPLWVNQAFFVEEVSKDKFHEICFYFLIDTSKCALLKRGEKFTRKDGKHTLTFEWLNIEELKDKYLYPEFIKKEIFNLPEYPILTTESRAEL
;
A
#
# COMPACT_ATOMS: atom_id res chain seq x y z
N MET A 1 6.47 -16.00 9.02
CA MET A 1 6.52 -15.03 10.15
C MET A 1 6.82 -13.66 9.57
N ASP A 2 5.96 -12.68 9.81
CA ASP A 2 6.16 -11.30 9.34
C ASP A 2 7.42 -10.66 9.97
N VAL A 3 8.12 -9.84 9.21
CA VAL A 3 9.23 -9.02 9.72
C VAL A 3 8.63 -7.79 10.43
N VAL A 4 8.31 -7.99 11.68
CA VAL A 4 7.77 -6.97 12.58
C VAL A 4 8.46 -7.08 13.93
N LEU A 5 8.82 -5.93 14.49
CA LEU A 5 9.35 -5.85 15.85
C LEU A 5 8.43 -4.94 16.69
N LYS A 6 7.93 -5.47 17.79
CA LYS A 6 7.16 -4.69 18.77
C LYS A 6 7.96 -4.54 20.06
N THR A 7 8.10 -3.30 20.50
CA THR A 7 8.79 -2.93 21.75
C THR A 7 7.86 -2.05 22.59
N GLU A 8 8.29 -1.72 23.81
CA GLU A 8 7.60 -0.73 24.64
C GLU A 8 7.63 0.69 24.06
N ASN A 9 8.62 0.99 23.19
CA ASN A 9 8.82 2.31 22.60
C ASN A 9 8.15 2.47 21.22
N GLY A 10 7.59 1.39 20.67
CA GLY A 10 6.91 1.42 19.36
C GLY A 10 7.05 0.14 18.58
N ARG A 11 6.67 0.22 17.31
CA ARG A 11 6.63 -0.91 16.38
C ARG A 11 7.42 -0.60 15.11
N PHE A 12 8.31 -1.52 14.73
CA PHE A 12 8.91 -1.52 13.41
C PHE A 12 8.13 -2.45 12.47
N ASN A 13 7.86 -2.00 11.25
CA ASN A 13 7.27 -2.80 10.19
C ASN A 13 8.15 -2.78 8.93
N PHE A 14 8.28 -3.92 8.30
CA PHE A 14 8.82 -4.03 6.95
C PHE A 14 7.69 -4.44 6.00
N ARG A 15 7.40 -3.57 5.00
CA ARG A 15 6.22 -3.71 4.14
C ARG A 15 6.53 -3.57 2.66
N VAL A 16 5.54 -3.99 1.86
CA VAL A 16 5.46 -3.78 0.41
C VAL A 16 4.08 -3.25 0.05
N CYS A 17 4.01 -2.38 -0.96
CA CYS A 17 2.76 -1.87 -1.51
C CYS A 17 2.80 -1.85 -3.04
N GLY A 18 1.65 -2.09 -3.66
CA GLY A 18 1.45 -2.02 -5.10
C GLY A 18 0.82 -0.69 -5.52
N ILE A 19 1.42 -0.04 -6.51
CA ILE A 19 0.82 1.07 -7.24
C ILE A 19 0.14 0.49 -8.47
N ILE A 20 -1.18 0.45 -8.43
CA ILE A 20 -2.02 -0.09 -9.50
C ILE A 20 -2.81 1.07 -10.09
N MET A 21 -2.52 1.41 -11.34
CA MET A 21 -3.10 2.55 -12.03
C MET A 21 -3.84 2.13 -13.29
N ASN A 22 -4.95 2.80 -13.55
CA ASN A 22 -5.68 2.67 -14.81
C ASN A 22 -6.47 3.95 -15.13
N GLY A 23 -6.30 4.49 -16.34
CA GLY A 23 -7.10 5.61 -16.84
C GLY A 23 -7.11 6.85 -15.93
N GLY A 24 -5.96 7.21 -15.34
CA GLY A 24 -5.86 8.34 -14.41
C GLY A 24 -6.41 8.07 -13.02
N LYS A 25 -6.63 6.80 -12.68
CA LYS A 25 -7.09 6.38 -11.35
C LYS A 25 -6.07 5.47 -10.68
N LEU A 26 -6.02 5.54 -9.35
CA LEU A 26 -5.22 4.71 -8.46
C LEU A 26 -6.14 3.78 -7.68
N LEU A 27 -5.82 2.49 -7.64
CA LEU A 27 -6.54 1.55 -6.79
C LEU A 27 -6.09 1.74 -5.34
N ALA A 28 -7.03 2.11 -4.49
CA ALA A 28 -6.84 2.20 -3.05
C ALA A 28 -7.80 1.26 -2.32
N MET A 29 -7.55 1.02 -1.05
CA MET A 29 -8.37 0.14 -0.23
C MET A 29 -8.51 0.64 1.19
N HIS A 30 -9.50 0.14 1.90
CA HIS A 30 -9.64 0.23 3.35
C HIS A 30 -10.36 -1.00 3.89
N ASP A 31 -10.19 -1.30 5.15
CA ASP A 31 -10.99 -2.27 5.87
C ASP A 31 -12.07 -1.58 6.72
N GLU A 32 -12.91 -2.37 7.38
CA GLU A 32 -14.01 -1.87 8.23
C GLU A 32 -13.55 -1.08 9.47
N ASN A 33 -12.26 -1.17 9.84
CA ASN A 33 -11.70 -0.51 11.02
C ASN A 33 -10.90 0.75 10.67
N SER A 34 -10.54 0.92 9.38
CA SER A 34 -9.69 2.01 8.92
C SER A 34 -10.55 3.18 8.42
N PRO A 35 -10.43 4.38 9.01
CA PRO A 35 -11.14 5.57 8.56
C PRO A 35 -10.50 6.20 7.31
N TYR A 36 -9.36 5.68 6.86
CA TYR A 36 -8.57 6.18 5.75
C TYR A 36 -8.32 5.11 4.71
N TYR A 37 -8.05 5.55 3.48
CA TYR A 37 -7.55 4.68 2.42
C TYR A 37 -6.05 4.41 2.59
N TYR A 38 -5.64 3.24 2.14
CA TYR A 38 -4.24 2.85 1.97
C TYR A 38 -4.09 2.03 0.68
N LEU A 39 -2.88 1.60 0.35
CA LEU A 39 -2.60 0.90 -0.89
C LEU A 39 -2.57 -0.61 -0.67
N PRO A 40 -2.94 -1.43 -1.68
CA PRO A 40 -2.82 -2.87 -1.62
C PRO A 40 -1.39 -3.31 -1.30
N GLY A 41 -1.24 -4.25 -0.38
CA GLY A 41 0.04 -4.75 0.06
C GLY A 41 0.05 -5.17 1.52
N GLY A 42 1.20 -5.55 2.03
CA GLY A 42 1.30 -6.08 3.38
C GLY A 42 2.72 -6.21 3.90
N ARG A 43 2.89 -7.09 4.87
CA ARG A 43 4.19 -7.30 5.52
C ARG A 43 5.03 -8.32 4.76
N VAL A 44 6.32 -8.01 4.68
CA VAL A 44 7.32 -8.96 4.19
C VAL A 44 7.52 -10.05 5.24
N LYS A 45 7.59 -11.30 4.82
CA LYS A 45 7.90 -12.43 5.71
C LYS A 45 9.41 -12.62 5.82
N LEU A 46 9.86 -13.22 6.90
CA LEU A 46 11.27 -13.54 7.10
C LEU A 46 11.76 -14.47 5.97
N HIS A 47 12.88 -14.11 5.35
CA HIS A 47 13.49 -14.78 4.18
C HIS A 47 12.69 -14.64 2.87
N GLU A 48 11.68 -13.77 2.82
CA GLU A 48 10.92 -13.47 1.62
C GLU A 48 11.53 -12.25 0.92
N ARG A 49 11.67 -12.31 -0.40
CA ARG A 49 12.06 -11.17 -1.22
C ARG A 49 10.88 -10.18 -1.32
N VAL A 50 11.18 -8.89 -1.40
CA VAL A 50 10.12 -7.86 -1.50
C VAL A 50 9.27 -8.00 -2.76
N GLU A 51 9.85 -8.49 -3.85
CA GLU A 51 9.12 -8.75 -5.10
C GLU A 51 8.13 -9.92 -4.94
N ASP A 52 8.54 -10.99 -4.24
CA ASP A 52 7.68 -12.15 -3.98
C ASP A 52 6.57 -11.77 -2.98
N ALA A 53 6.91 -10.95 -1.99
CA ALA A 53 5.96 -10.45 -0.99
C ALA A 53 4.82 -9.65 -1.62
N ILE A 54 5.12 -8.70 -2.52
CA ILE A 54 4.06 -7.91 -3.15
C ILE A 54 3.15 -8.77 -4.02
N LEU A 55 3.70 -9.71 -4.79
CA LEU A 55 2.89 -10.61 -5.63
C LEU A 55 2.01 -11.53 -4.79
N ARG A 56 2.52 -12.04 -3.66
CA ARG A 56 1.75 -12.82 -2.70
C ARG A 56 0.61 -12.00 -2.08
N GLU A 57 0.87 -10.79 -1.60
CA GLU A 57 -0.16 -9.91 -1.02
C GLU A 57 -1.26 -9.58 -2.03
N LEU A 58 -0.90 -9.24 -3.29
CA LEU A 58 -1.89 -9.00 -4.34
C LEU A 58 -2.71 -10.25 -4.67
N LYS A 59 -2.12 -11.44 -4.57
CA LYS A 59 -2.86 -12.69 -4.72
C LYS A 59 -3.81 -12.93 -3.54
N GLU A 60 -3.36 -12.70 -2.31
CA GLU A 60 -4.16 -12.88 -1.10
C GLU A 60 -5.32 -11.87 -1.05
N GLU A 61 -5.06 -10.56 -1.22
CA GLU A 61 -6.06 -9.50 -1.10
C GLU A 61 -6.99 -9.38 -2.32
N LEU A 62 -6.43 -9.44 -3.54
CA LEU A 62 -7.16 -9.18 -4.78
C LEU A 62 -7.48 -10.44 -5.60
N ASP A 63 -6.87 -11.59 -5.29
CA ASP A 63 -6.95 -12.81 -6.08
C ASP A 63 -6.57 -12.58 -7.55
N ILE A 64 -5.49 -11.88 -7.78
CA ILE A 64 -4.93 -11.64 -9.10
C ILE A 64 -3.52 -12.22 -9.23
N SER A 65 -3.14 -12.54 -10.46
CA SER A 65 -1.76 -12.86 -10.83
C SER A 65 -1.22 -11.66 -11.61
N ALA A 66 -0.60 -10.73 -10.89
CA ALA A 66 -0.05 -9.50 -11.44
C ALA A 66 1.42 -9.66 -11.81
N GLU A 67 1.95 -8.70 -12.56
CA GLU A 67 3.37 -8.61 -12.90
C GLU A 67 3.95 -7.30 -12.35
N ILE A 68 5.20 -7.32 -11.89
CA ILE A 68 5.91 -6.11 -11.48
C ILE A 68 6.49 -5.45 -12.70
N ILE A 69 6.18 -4.16 -12.92
CA ILE A 69 6.82 -3.35 -13.97
C ILE A 69 8.19 -2.89 -13.48
N ARG A 70 8.24 -2.23 -12.30
CA ARG A 70 9.48 -1.76 -11.66
C ARG A 70 9.24 -1.29 -10.22
N PRO A 71 10.30 -1.21 -9.38
CA PRO A 71 10.24 -0.50 -8.11
C PRO A 71 10.16 1.02 -8.34
N LEU A 72 9.43 1.73 -7.48
CA LEU A 72 9.24 3.18 -7.55
C LEU A 72 9.87 3.90 -6.36
N TRP A 73 9.54 3.51 -5.15
CA TRP A 73 9.99 4.17 -3.93
C TRP A 73 10.36 3.17 -2.85
N VAL A 74 11.32 3.57 -2.03
CA VAL A 74 11.55 3.02 -0.71
C VAL A 74 11.22 4.13 0.28
N ASN A 75 10.12 4.01 0.99
CA ASN A 75 9.68 5.00 1.95
C ASN A 75 9.99 4.57 3.37
N GLN A 76 10.65 5.44 4.13
CA GLN A 76 10.73 5.31 5.58
C GLN A 76 9.72 6.26 6.21
N ALA A 77 8.85 5.73 7.05
CA ALA A 77 7.77 6.49 7.67
C ALA A 77 7.84 6.40 9.19
N PHE A 78 7.59 7.53 9.82
CA PHE A 78 7.51 7.69 11.27
C PHE A 78 6.16 8.31 11.62
N PHE A 79 5.32 7.57 12.35
CA PHE A 79 3.97 8.04 12.65
C PHE A 79 3.38 7.38 13.89
N VAL A 80 2.35 8.01 14.43
CA VAL A 80 1.45 7.39 15.40
C VAL A 80 0.21 6.92 14.63
N GLU A 81 -0.07 5.63 14.69
CA GLU A 81 -1.25 5.07 14.03
C GLU A 81 -2.52 5.55 14.73
N GLU A 82 -3.52 6.00 13.94
CA GLU A 82 -4.65 6.76 14.48
C GLU A 82 -5.61 5.94 15.34
N VAL A 83 -5.74 4.65 15.07
CA VAL A 83 -6.67 3.76 15.79
C VAL A 83 -5.98 3.14 17.01
N SER A 84 -4.84 2.46 16.80
CA SER A 84 -4.12 1.75 17.86
C SER A 84 -3.32 2.65 18.79
N LYS A 85 -2.99 3.87 18.33
CA LYS A 85 -2.06 4.82 18.98
C LYS A 85 -0.63 4.30 19.16
N ASP A 86 -0.30 3.21 18.49
CA ASP A 86 1.08 2.70 18.44
C ASP A 86 1.97 3.66 17.65
N LYS A 87 3.19 3.87 18.11
CA LYS A 87 4.25 4.57 17.36
C LYS A 87 4.85 3.61 16.35
N PHE A 88 4.93 4.04 15.10
CA PHE A 88 5.49 3.24 14.02
C PHE A 88 6.76 3.84 13.44
N HIS A 89 7.73 2.96 13.19
CA HIS A 89 8.80 3.13 12.24
C HIS A 89 8.60 2.08 11.16
N GLU A 90 8.36 2.51 9.93
CA GLU A 90 8.03 1.62 8.82
C GLU A 90 8.99 1.83 7.66
N ILE A 91 9.42 0.72 7.05
CA ILE A 91 10.07 0.73 5.73
C ILE A 91 9.15 0.00 4.78
N CYS A 92 8.77 0.68 3.69
CA CYS A 92 7.88 0.14 2.68
C CYS A 92 8.46 0.30 1.28
N PHE A 93 8.48 -0.79 0.51
CA PHE A 93 8.82 -0.80 -0.90
C PHE A 93 7.56 -0.67 -1.74
N TYR A 94 7.54 0.27 -2.67
CA TYR A 94 6.43 0.52 -3.59
C TYR A 94 6.80 0.07 -4.99
N PHE A 95 5.94 -0.74 -5.58
CA PHE A 95 6.12 -1.29 -6.93
C PHE A 95 5.01 -0.83 -7.86
N LEU A 96 5.37 -0.42 -9.08
CA LEU A 96 4.42 -0.26 -10.16
C LEU A 96 4.02 -1.64 -10.67
N ILE A 97 2.70 -1.89 -10.69
CA ILE A 97 2.13 -3.21 -10.97
C ILE A 97 1.36 -3.19 -12.29
N ASP A 98 1.63 -4.16 -13.13
CA ASP A 98 0.85 -4.44 -14.34
C ASP A 98 -0.30 -5.40 -14.01
N THR A 99 -1.52 -4.93 -14.18
CA THR A 99 -2.75 -5.71 -14.04
C THR A 99 -3.50 -5.85 -15.36
N SER A 100 -2.88 -5.54 -16.50
CA SER A 100 -3.51 -5.57 -17.82
C SER A 100 -4.07 -6.96 -18.20
N LYS A 101 -3.41 -8.01 -17.72
CA LYS A 101 -3.84 -9.42 -17.91
C LYS A 101 -4.85 -9.89 -16.85
N CYS A 102 -5.18 -9.05 -15.88
CA CYS A 102 -6.09 -9.38 -14.78
C CYS A 102 -7.47 -8.81 -15.08
N ALA A 103 -8.53 -9.54 -14.74
CA ALA A 103 -9.91 -9.06 -14.92
C ALA A 103 -10.33 -8.03 -13.83
N LEU A 104 -9.38 -7.23 -13.30
CA LEU A 104 -9.59 -6.34 -12.19
C LEU A 104 -10.60 -5.23 -12.50
N LEU A 105 -10.52 -4.64 -13.69
CA LEU A 105 -11.44 -3.59 -14.14
C LEU A 105 -12.89 -4.07 -14.27
N LYS A 106 -13.10 -5.36 -14.52
CA LYS A 106 -14.46 -5.95 -14.61
C LYS A 106 -15.18 -5.97 -13.26
N ARG A 107 -14.48 -5.72 -12.15
CA ARG A 107 -15.06 -5.69 -10.80
C ARG A 107 -15.77 -4.36 -10.49
N GLY A 108 -15.67 -3.37 -11.40
CA GLY A 108 -16.27 -2.05 -11.26
C GLY A 108 -15.38 -1.05 -10.50
N GLU A 109 -15.92 0.16 -10.31
CA GLU A 109 -15.22 1.27 -9.67
C GLU A 109 -14.95 1.03 -8.17
N LYS A 110 -15.82 0.25 -7.53
CA LYS A 110 -15.75 -0.11 -6.12
C LYS A 110 -16.21 -1.54 -5.93
N PHE A 111 -15.43 -2.32 -5.20
CA PHE A 111 -15.76 -3.71 -4.91
C PHE A 111 -15.18 -4.15 -3.56
N THR A 112 -15.69 -5.25 -3.03
CA THR A 112 -15.25 -5.80 -1.75
C THR A 112 -14.70 -7.21 -1.91
N ARG A 113 -13.81 -7.58 -0.99
CA ARG A 113 -13.31 -8.94 -0.84
C ARG A 113 -13.23 -9.31 0.64
N LYS A 114 -13.31 -10.59 0.92
CA LYS A 114 -13.05 -11.14 2.25
C LYS A 114 -11.59 -11.56 2.36
N ASP A 115 -10.94 -11.12 3.41
CA ASP A 115 -9.63 -11.60 3.85
C ASP A 115 -9.75 -12.08 5.30
N GLY A 116 -9.85 -13.39 5.48
CA GLY A 116 -10.16 -13.99 6.76
C GLY A 116 -11.48 -13.46 7.33
N LYS A 117 -11.41 -12.77 8.48
CA LYS A 117 -12.58 -12.15 9.14
C LYS A 117 -12.87 -10.72 8.65
N HIS A 118 -11.91 -10.11 7.93
CA HIS A 118 -12.00 -8.73 7.49
C HIS A 118 -12.68 -8.60 6.13
N THR A 119 -13.34 -7.47 5.94
CA THR A 119 -13.88 -7.06 4.64
C THR A 119 -13.01 -5.93 4.11
N LEU A 120 -12.32 -6.20 3.02
CA LEU A 120 -11.52 -5.21 2.30
C LEU A 120 -12.40 -4.56 1.24
N THR A 121 -12.42 -3.23 1.23
CA THR A 121 -13.10 -2.43 0.21
C THR A 121 -12.04 -1.79 -0.68
N PHE A 122 -12.13 -2.01 -1.98
CA PHE A 122 -11.25 -1.45 -3.00
C PHE A 122 -12.02 -0.42 -3.81
N GLU A 123 -11.37 0.68 -4.15
CA GLU A 123 -11.95 1.77 -4.92
C GLU A 123 -10.91 2.41 -5.85
N TRP A 124 -11.31 2.67 -7.10
CA TRP A 124 -10.52 3.42 -8.05
C TRP A 124 -10.68 4.92 -7.80
N LEU A 125 -9.65 5.54 -7.22
CA LEU A 125 -9.64 6.97 -6.90
C LEU A 125 -9.01 7.76 -8.04
N ASN A 126 -9.66 8.86 -8.47
CA ASN A 126 -9.08 9.78 -9.44
C ASN A 126 -7.83 10.44 -8.85
N ILE A 127 -6.70 10.36 -9.55
CA ILE A 127 -5.42 10.89 -9.05
C ILE A 127 -5.46 12.40 -8.83
N GLU A 128 -6.24 13.15 -9.62
CA GLU A 128 -6.42 14.60 -9.47
C GLU A 128 -7.12 14.98 -8.15
N GLU A 129 -7.89 14.06 -7.58
CA GLU A 129 -8.65 14.27 -6.35
C GLU A 129 -7.93 13.74 -5.10
N LEU A 130 -6.78 13.05 -5.24
CA LEU A 130 -6.10 12.41 -4.10
C LEU A 130 -5.70 13.41 -3.01
N LYS A 131 -5.43 14.66 -3.37
CA LYS A 131 -5.11 15.73 -2.40
C LYS A 131 -6.19 15.92 -1.35
N ASP A 132 -7.47 15.70 -1.73
CA ASP A 132 -8.65 15.87 -0.88
C ASP A 132 -9.12 14.56 -0.23
N LYS A 133 -8.44 13.43 -0.51
CA LYS A 133 -8.77 12.13 0.07
C LYS A 133 -8.02 11.89 1.38
N TYR A 134 -8.68 11.21 2.30
CA TYR A 134 -8.05 10.69 3.50
C TYR A 134 -7.30 9.40 3.15
N LEU A 135 -6.10 9.55 2.62
CA LEU A 135 -5.26 8.48 2.08
C LEU A 135 -3.85 8.57 2.67
N TYR A 136 -3.31 7.43 3.04
CA TYR A 136 -1.91 7.26 3.41
C TYR A 136 -1.19 6.28 2.46
N PRO A 137 0.12 6.48 2.21
CA PRO A 137 0.97 7.58 2.70
C PRO A 137 0.70 8.89 1.97
N GLU A 138 0.96 10.01 2.63
CA GLU A 138 0.69 11.36 2.09
C GLU A 138 1.51 11.68 0.84
N PHE A 139 2.78 11.22 0.76
CA PHE A 139 3.66 11.53 -0.35
C PHE A 139 3.12 11.06 -1.71
N ILE A 140 2.33 9.98 -1.75
CA ILE A 140 1.71 9.45 -2.97
C ILE A 140 0.82 10.49 -3.65
N LYS A 141 0.13 11.31 -2.89
CA LYS A 141 -0.79 12.34 -3.43
C LYS A 141 -0.10 13.32 -4.38
N LYS A 142 1.21 13.49 -4.22
CA LYS A 142 2.05 14.35 -5.06
C LYS A 142 2.87 13.54 -6.06
N GLU A 143 3.56 12.52 -5.58
CA GLU A 143 4.55 11.79 -6.39
C GLU A 143 3.90 10.90 -7.47
N ILE A 144 2.60 10.58 -7.35
CA ILE A 144 1.87 9.75 -8.32
C ILE A 144 1.83 10.37 -9.73
N PHE A 145 1.95 11.68 -9.85
CA PHE A 145 1.91 12.40 -11.13
C PHE A 145 3.21 12.27 -11.93
N ASN A 146 4.32 11.89 -11.29
CA ASN A 146 5.62 11.74 -11.92
C ASN A 146 6.34 10.50 -11.37
N LEU A 147 5.95 9.33 -11.87
CA LEU A 147 6.51 8.06 -11.42
C LEU A 147 7.99 7.96 -11.79
N PRO A 148 8.89 7.68 -10.82
CA PRO A 148 10.31 7.60 -11.09
C PRO A 148 10.67 6.42 -11.99
N GLU A 149 11.71 6.57 -12.79
CA GLU A 149 12.27 5.50 -13.61
C GLU A 149 13.10 4.52 -12.76
N TYR A 150 13.78 5.04 -11.74
CA TYR A 150 14.57 4.28 -10.76
C TYR A 150 14.06 4.49 -9.35
N PRO A 151 14.26 3.54 -8.44
CA PRO A 151 13.74 3.67 -7.08
C PRO A 151 14.34 4.87 -6.34
N ILE A 152 13.47 5.65 -5.70
CA ILE A 152 13.83 6.84 -4.91
C ILE A 152 13.54 6.57 -3.44
N LEU A 153 14.48 6.96 -2.58
CA LEU A 153 14.26 6.98 -1.14
C LEU A 153 13.42 8.20 -0.77
N THR A 154 12.34 7.97 -0.03
CA THR A 154 11.48 9.01 0.54
C THR A 154 11.42 8.89 2.06
N THR A 155 11.11 9.99 2.72
CA THR A 155 10.90 10.02 4.17
C THR A 155 9.62 10.78 4.49
N GLU A 156 8.77 10.16 5.31
CA GLU A 156 7.54 10.77 5.80
C GLU A 156 7.49 10.72 7.33
N SER A 157 7.35 11.88 7.96
CA SER A 157 7.16 11.98 9.40
C SER A 157 5.86 12.70 9.70
N ARG A 158 4.93 12.03 10.37
CA ARG A 158 3.59 12.53 10.68
C ARG A 158 3.34 12.74 12.17
N ALA A 159 4.38 12.63 12.98
CA ALA A 159 4.30 12.86 14.42
C ALA A 159 5.67 13.23 14.98
N GLU A 160 5.66 14.00 16.07
CA GLU A 160 6.79 14.07 16.99
C GLU A 160 6.84 12.76 17.78
N LEU A 161 7.90 11.97 17.57
CA LEU A 161 8.09 10.67 18.19
C LEU A 161 8.84 10.81 19.52
#